data_24adc2e6f90ddf721a5cad44213bef10
#
_entry.id   24adc2e6f90ddf721a5cad44213bef10
#
_cell.length_a   1.000
_cell.length_b   1.000
_cell.length_c   1.000
_cell.angle_alpha   90.00
_cell.angle_beta   90.00
_cell.angle_gamma   90.00
#
_symmetry.space_group_name_H-M   'P 1'
#
loop_
_entity.id
_entity.type
_entity.pdbx_description
1 polymer ?
#
loop_
_entity_poly.entity_id
_entity_poly.type
_entity_poly.pdbx_seq_one_letter_code
_entity_poly.pdbx_strand_id
1 'polypeptide(L)' 'MKPGDLVRIRKTAIDAYSTLWFIELADRKAPLLLMEKLNKQHWRVMKPDGTDCFLSENKLTTRMW' A
#
# COMPACT_ATOMS: atom_id res chain seq x y z
N MET A 1 -7.28 1.21 10.13
CA MET A 1 -6.76 0.07 9.32
C MET A 1 -6.54 -1.13 10.21
N LYS A 2 -6.86 -2.30 9.71
CA LYS A 2 -6.71 -3.55 10.46
C LYS A 2 -6.32 -4.68 9.49
N PRO A 3 -5.73 -5.77 9.98
CA PRO A 3 -5.41 -6.92 9.13
C PRO A 3 -6.65 -7.41 8.39
N GLY A 4 -6.47 -7.75 7.12
CA GLY A 4 -7.54 -8.18 6.24
C GLY A 4 -8.21 -7.07 5.45
N ASP A 5 -7.93 -5.81 5.77
CA ASP A 5 -8.46 -4.69 4.99
C ASP A 5 -7.80 -4.60 3.63
N LEU A 6 -8.57 -4.20 2.63
CA LEU A 6 -8.03 -3.83 1.32
C LEU A 6 -7.76 -2.33 1.32
N VAL A 7 -6.55 -1.96 0.90
CA VAL A 7 -6.10 -0.57 0.86
C VAL A 7 -5.51 -0.27 -0.49
N ARG A 8 -5.28 1.01 -0.75
CA ARG A 8 -4.64 1.50 -1.96
C ARG A 8 -3.56 2.49 -1.59
N ILE A 9 -2.62 2.68 -2.50
CA ILE A 9 -1.58 3.69 -2.33
C ILE A 9 -2.19 5.05 -2.62
N ARG A 10 -1.96 6.00 -1.72
CA ARG A 10 -2.40 7.38 -1.93
C ARG A 10 -1.63 8.00 -3.08
N LYS A 11 -2.32 8.71 -3.97
CA LYS A 11 -1.63 9.44 -5.04
C LYS A 11 -0.65 10.47 -4.50
N THR A 12 -0.99 11.09 -3.39
CA THR A 12 -0.12 12.09 -2.75
C THR A 12 1.13 11.49 -2.14
N ALA A 13 1.22 10.17 -2.03
CA ALA A 13 2.41 9.50 -1.51
C ALA A 13 3.50 9.30 -2.57
N ILE A 14 3.20 9.54 -3.84
CA ILE A 14 4.17 9.41 -4.93
C ILE A 14 5.08 10.64 -4.92
N ASP A 15 6.38 10.40 -4.92
CA ASP A 15 7.39 11.45 -4.96
C ASP A 15 8.54 11.06 -5.91
N ALA A 16 9.58 11.89 -5.96
CA ALA A 16 10.73 11.68 -6.84
C ALA A 16 11.53 10.41 -6.49
N TYR A 17 11.35 9.87 -5.30
CA TYR A 17 12.09 8.70 -4.82
C TYR A 17 11.26 7.42 -4.86
N SER A 18 10.03 7.50 -5.34
CA SER A 18 9.16 6.31 -5.42
C SER A 18 9.70 5.32 -6.43
N THR A 19 9.61 4.03 -6.09
CA THR A 19 10.02 2.97 -7.01
C THR A 19 8.99 2.80 -8.11
N LEU A 20 9.40 2.21 -9.22
CA LEU A 20 8.53 2.01 -10.37
C LEU A 20 7.29 1.17 -10.01
N TRP A 21 7.47 0.06 -9.28
CA TRP A 21 6.35 -0.79 -8.92
C TRP A 21 5.32 -0.05 -8.03
N PHE A 22 5.81 0.83 -7.16
CA PHE A 22 4.96 1.64 -6.30
C PHE A 22 4.10 2.59 -7.12
N ILE A 23 4.72 3.28 -8.07
CA ILE A 23 4.02 4.22 -8.96
C ILE A 23 2.98 3.47 -9.80
N GLU A 24 3.35 2.32 -10.36
CA GLU A 24 2.42 1.52 -11.16
C GLU A 24 1.20 1.07 -10.37
N LEU A 25 1.40 0.59 -9.15
CA LEU A 25 0.29 0.16 -8.30
C LEU A 25 -0.63 1.34 -7.97
N ALA A 26 -0.06 2.52 -7.72
CA ALA A 26 -0.86 3.71 -7.43
C ALA A 26 -1.67 4.12 -8.66
N ASP A 27 -1.08 4.11 -9.84
CA ASP A 27 -1.75 4.48 -11.09
C ASP A 27 -2.89 3.53 -11.44
N ARG A 28 -2.69 2.24 -11.20
CA ARG A 28 -3.71 1.23 -11.48
C ARG A 28 -4.79 1.19 -10.41
N LYS A 29 -4.62 1.91 -9.31
CA LYS A 29 -5.50 1.83 -8.15
C LYS A 29 -5.62 0.39 -7.66
N ALA A 30 -4.50 -0.34 -7.70
CA ALA A 30 -4.47 -1.76 -7.38
C ALA A 30 -4.75 -1.97 -5.89
N PRO A 31 -5.59 -2.96 -5.53
CA PRO A 31 -5.84 -3.25 -4.12
C PRO A 31 -4.66 -3.97 -3.51
N LEU A 32 -4.33 -3.60 -2.27
CA LEU A 32 -3.31 -4.26 -1.47
C LEU A 32 -3.98 -4.82 -0.23
N LEU A 33 -3.59 -6.03 0.16
CA LEU A 33 -4.14 -6.67 1.34
C LEU A 33 -3.25 -6.40 2.54
N LEU A 34 -3.79 -5.78 3.59
CA LEU A 34 -3.08 -5.61 4.84
C LEU A 34 -2.94 -6.96 5.53
N MET A 35 -1.70 -7.38 5.78
CA MET A 35 -1.42 -8.68 6.39
C MET A 35 -1.16 -8.56 7.89
N GLU A 36 -0.17 -7.75 8.27
CA GLU A 36 0.10 -7.52 9.68
C GLU A 36 0.74 -6.16 9.90
N LYS A 37 0.50 -5.59 11.06
CA LYS A 37 1.11 -4.33 11.46
C LYS A 37 2.44 -4.63 12.15
N LEU A 38 3.52 -4.08 11.61
CA LEU A 38 4.86 -4.35 12.10
C LEU A 38 5.25 -3.41 13.26
N ASN A 39 4.78 -2.16 13.18
CA ASN A 39 4.99 -1.16 14.24
C ASN A 39 3.93 -0.08 14.06
N LYS A 40 4.10 1.05 14.74
CA LYS A 40 3.10 2.13 14.71
C LYS A 40 2.85 2.71 13.31
N GLN A 41 3.80 2.56 12.40
CA GLN A 41 3.75 3.24 11.10
C GLN A 41 3.82 2.30 9.91
N HIS A 42 4.26 1.06 10.08
CA HIS A 42 4.55 0.17 8.95
C HIS A 42 3.66 -1.06 8.97
N TRP A 43 3.21 -1.42 7.76
CA TRP A 43 2.41 -2.61 7.51
C TRP A 43 3.10 -3.53 6.52
N ARG A 44 2.95 -4.82 6.74
CA ARG A 44 3.25 -5.80 5.70
C ARG A 44 1.98 -5.97 4.86
N VAL A 45 2.10 -5.75 3.56
CA VAL A 45 0.97 -5.82 2.64
C VAL A 45 1.28 -6.79 1.52
N MET A 46 0.25 -7.42 0.99
CA MET A 46 0.37 -8.31 -0.17
C MET A 46 -0.02 -7.55 -1.42
N LYS A 47 0.87 -7.57 -2.41
CA LYS A 47 0.61 -7.00 -3.73
C LYS A 47 -0.31 -7.92 -4.54
N PRO A 48 -0.95 -7.40 -5.61
CA PRO A 48 -1.84 -8.24 -6.43
C PRO A 48 -1.18 -9.45 -7.07
N ASP A 49 0.16 -9.41 -7.27
CA ASP A 49 0.91 -10.52 -7.84
C ASP A 49 1.24 -11.63 -6.84
N GLY A 50 0.82 -11.48 -5.58
CA GLY A 50 1.04 -12.47 -4.55
C GLY A 50 2.30 -12.26 -3.72
N THR A 51 3.14 -11.27 -4.06
CA THR A 51 4.33 -10.97 -3.28
C THR A 51 4.00 -9.94 -2.19
N ASP A 52 4.71 -9.99 -1.08
CA ASP A 52 4.51 -9.03 0.00
C ASP A 52 5.57 -7.94 -0.01
N CYS A 53 5.26 -6.83 0.64
CA CYS A 53 6.18 -5.73 0.82
C CYS A 53 5.80 -4.96 2.09
N PHE A 54 6.68 -4.04 2.48
CA PHE A 54 6.47 -3.22 3.67
C PHE A 54 6.21 -1.78 3.24
N LEU A 55 5.12 -1.21 3.74
CA LEU A 55 4.74 0.16 3.41
C LEU A 55 4.34 0.92 4.67
N SER A 56 4.63 2.21 4.65
CA SER A 56 4.21 3.10 5.73
C SER A 56 2.70 3.33 5.66
N GLU A 57 2.05 3.32 6.82
CA GLU A 57 0.60 3.52 6.92
C GLU A 57 0.15 4.83 6.28
N ASN A 58 0.95 5.89 6.38
CA ASN A 58 0.59 7.19 5.83
C ASN A 58 0.59 7.23 4.29
N LYS A 59 1.14 6.21 3.65
CA LYS A 59 1.10 6.07 2.18
C LYS A 59 -0.11 5.28 1.69
N LEU A 60 -0.92 4.78 2.60
CA LEU A 60 -2.04 3.90 2.29
C LEU A 60 -3.36 4.58 2.62
N THR A 61 -4.42 4.16 1.94
CA THR A 61 -5.77 4.65 2.22
C THR A 61 -6.77 3.51 2.03
N THR A 62 -7.83 3.52 2.84
CA THR A 62 -8.95 2.59 2.68
C THR A 62 -10.01 3.13 1.73
N ARG A 63 -9.84 4.35 1.24
CA ARG A 63 -10.82 4.94 0.31
C ARG A 63 -10.82 4.21 -1.02
N MET A 64 -12.00 3.91 -1.48
CA MET A 64 -12.24 3.33 -2.80
C MET A 64 -12.69 4.44 -3.73
N TRP A 65 -11.82 4.89 -4.62
CA TRP A 65 -12.17 5.88 -5.63
C TRP A 65 -12.16 5.28 -7.03
#